data_8c5d4ee11e88cf2d456cfb0e53ec8b12
#
_entry.id   8c5d4ee11e88cf2d456cfb0e53ec8b12
#
_cell.length_a   1.000
_cell.length_b   1.000
_cell.length_c   1.000
_cell.angle_alpha   90.00
_cell.angle_beta   90.00
_cell.angle_gamma   90.00
#
_symmetry.space_group_name_H-M   'P 1'
#
loop_
_entity.id
_entity.type
_entity.pdbx_description
1 polymer ?
#
loop_
_entity_poly.entity_id
_entity_poly.type
_entity_poly.pdbx_seq_one_letter_code
_entity_poly.pdbx_strand_id
1 'polypeptide(L)'
;CKASNEQKNEYHKKLETFLKYNSMKAKDVGAPKNLNSLKGKSLEELAAYLLKMSGDLFVVKQNIRTTTNEIDQIFIPTQRAKTLIANGIIDKHYELFLGECKNYNKSVDVTYVGKFCSLLLTNQIKFGLLFSYHGISGSRWSNASGLIKKFYLHKEKDEDRYCIIDFSRDDFIAVDNGENFLQIVENKLMALRFDTHYARYLSKHPAELQ
;
A
#
# COMPACT_ATOMS: atom_id res chain seq x y z
N CYS A 1 -7.42 3.09 -17.82
CA CYS A 1 -7.71 1.81 -18.53
C CYS A 1 -8.28 0.83 -17.54
N LYS A 2 -9.35 0.13 -17.92
CA LYS A 2 -9.84 -0.99 -17.09
C LYS A 2 -8.92 -2.18 -17.31
N ALA A 3 -8.59 -2.90 -16.22
CA ALA A 3 -7.88 -4.16 -16.30
C ALA A 3 -8.68 -5.18 -17.14
N SER A 4 -7.98 -6.01 -17.93
CA SER A 4 -8.61 -7.08 -18.69
C SER A 4 -9.21 -8.14 -17.78
N ASN A 5 -10.12 -8.96 -18.28
CA ASN A 5 -10.68 -10.08 -17.48
C ASN A 5 -9.60 -11.07 -17.06
N GLU A 6 -8.59 -11.29 -17.90
CA GLU A 6 -7.43 -12.15 -17.58
C GLU A 6 -6.63 -11.55 -16.41
N GLN A 7 -6.35 -10.24 -16.45
CA GLN A 7 -5.66 -9.55 -15.37
C GLN A 7 -6.44 -9.62 -14.05
N LYS A 8 -7.76 -9.44 -14.10
CA LYS A 8 -8.62 -9.57 -12.91
C LYS A 8 -8.61 -10.98 -12.33
N ASN A 9 -8.71 -12.00 -13.17
CA ASN A 9 -8.67 -13.40 -12.75
C ASN A 9 -7.32 -13.77 -12.12
N GLU A 10 -6.22 -13.28 -12.67
CA GLU A 10 -4.89 -13.51 -12.10
C GLU A 10 -4.72 -12.78 -10.77
N TYR A 11 -5.23 -11.55 -10.64
CA TYR A 11 -5.26 -10.81 -9.38
C TYR A 11 -6.05 -11.57 -8.32
N HIS A 12 -7.24 -12.03 -8.66
CA HIS A 12 -8.10 -12.82 -7.78
C HIS A 12 -7.38 -14.07 -7.24
N LYS A 13 -6.71 -14.85 -8.10
CA LYS A 13 -5.92 -16.03 -7.68
C LYS A 13 -4.80 -15.68 -6.69
N LYS A 14 -4.12 -14.55 -6.93
CA LYS A 14 -3.06 -14.08 -6.00
C LYS A 14 -3.65 -13.64 -4.67
N LEU A 15 -4.79 -12.95 -4.69
CA LEU A 15 -5.51 -12.57 -3.49
C LEU A 15 -5.96 -13.81 -2.70
N GLU A 16 -6.56 -14.80 -3.34
CA GLU A 16 -6.94 -16.06 -2.70
C GLU A 16 -5.75 -16.76 -2.04
N THR A 17 -4.60 -16.80 -2.74
CA THR A 17 -3.36 -17.38 -2.21
C THR A 17 -2.88 -16.62 -0.97
N PHE A 18 -2.90 -15.29 -1.01
CA PHE A 18 -2.55 -14.44 0.13
C PHE A 18 -3.49 -14.65 1.31
N LEU A 19 -4.80 -14.68 1.09
CA LEU A 19 -5.80 -14.91 2.12
C LEU A 19 -5.66 -16.31 2.71
N LYS A 20 -5.47 -17.34 1.89
CA LYS A 20 -5.28 -18.74 2.30
C LYS A 20 -4.09 -18.88 3.25
N TYR A 21 -2.91 -18.37 2.89
CA TYR A 21 -1.74 -18.49 3.77
C TYR A 21 -1.96 -17.73 5.08
N ASN A 22 -2.61 -16.57 5.06
CA ASN A 22 -2.85 -15.78 6.25
C ASN A 22 -3.92 -16.38 7.19
N SER A 23 -4.84 -17.19 6.68
CA SER A 23 -5.81 -17.94 7.50
C SER A 23 -5.16 -19.13 8.25
N MET A 24 -4.01 -19.62 7.78
CA MET A 24 -3.30 -20.74 8.39
C MET A 24 -2.47 -20.31 9.62
N LYS A 25 -2.42 -21.21 10.62
CA LYS A 25 -1.50 -21.11 11.76
C LYS A 25 -0.41 -22.16 11.62
N ALA A 26 0.79 -21.89 12.14
CA ALA A 26 1.93 -22.81 12.05
C ALA A 26 1.69 -24.19 12.69
N LYS A 27 0.73 -24.27 13.64
CA LYS A 27 0.33 -25.49 14.33
C LYS A 27 -0.80 -26.27 13.66
N ASP A 28 -1.36 -25.75 12.57
CA ASP A 28 -2.46 -26.42 11.90
C ASP A 28 -1.96 -27.68 11.17
N VAL A 29 -2.78 -28.73 11.15
CA VAL A 29 -2.47 -29.96 10.44
C VAL A 29 -2.32 -29.66 8.94
N GLY A 30 -1.17 -30.03 8.36
CA GLY A 30 -0.88 -29.74 6.95
C GLY A 30 -0.34 -28.34 6.66
N ALA A 31 -0.07 -27.51 7.68
CA ALA A 31 0.60 -26.22 7.47
C ALA A 31 2.03 -26.40 6.93
N PRO A 32 2.41 -25.65 5.88
CA PRO A 32 3.77 -25.70 5.36
C PRO A 32 4.81 -25.30 6.41
N LYS A 33 5.96 -26.00 6.47
CA LYS A 33 7.06 -25.64 7.39
C LYS A 33 7.57 -24.21 7.22
N ASN A 34 7.48 -23.66 6.03
CA ASN A 34 7.90 -22.31 5.66
C ASN A 34 6.73 -21.33 5.56
N LEU A 35 5.64 -21.53 6.29
CA LEU A 35 4.41 -20.72 6.20
C LEU A 35 4.66 -19.21 6.30
N ASN A 36 5.54 -18.76 7.20
CA ASN A 36 5.85 -17.33 7.35
C ASN A 36 6.51 -16.74 6.07
N SER A 37 7.41 -17.50 5.45
CA SER A 37 7.99 -17.09 4.17
C SER A 37 6.95 -17.02 3.06
N LEU A 38 6.02 -18.00 3.00
CA LEU A 38 4.93 -18.01 2.04
C LEU A 38 3.95 -16.86 2.25
N LYS A 39 3.66 -16.49 3.50
CA LYS A 39 2.86 -15.30 3.82
C LYS A 39 3.52 -14.02 3.29
N GLY A 40 4.81 -13.81 3.54
CA GLY A 40 5.57 -12.66 3.04
C GLY A 40 5.56 -12.61 1.51
N LYS A 41 5.99 -13.70 0.88
CA LYS A 41 6.07 -13.81 -0.58
C LYS A 41 4.73 -13.58 -1.27
N SER A 42 3.63 -14.14 -0.74
CA SER A 42 2.30 -13.95 -1.33
C SER A 42 1.85 -12.48 -1.27
N LEU A 43 2.19 -11.73 -0.21
CA LEU A 43 1.92 -10.30 -0.14
C LEU A 43 2.75 -9.51 -1.15
N GLU A 44 4.05 -9.77 -1.26
CA GLU A 44 4.92 -9.10 -2.22
C GLU A 44 4.47 -9.32 -3.65
N GLU A 45 4.10 -10.56 -4.01
CA GLU A 45 3.58 -10.90 -5.33
C GLU A 45 2.24 -10.23 -5.63
N LEU A 46 1.33 -10.18 -4.65
CA LEU A 46 0.03 -9.51 -4.79
C LEU A 46 0.20 -8.01 -4.98
N ALA A 47 1.02 -7.35 -4.15
CA ALA A 47 1.30 -5.92 -4.24
C ALA A 47 1.96 -5.56 -5.58
N ALA A 48 2.98 -6.31 -6.01
CA ALA A 48 3.63 -6.09 -7.30
C ALA A 48 2.65 -6.25 -8.48
N TYR A 49 1.77 -7.25 -8.42
CA TYR A 49 0.80 -7.49 -9.48
C TYR A 49 -0.28 -6.40 -9.52
N LEU A 50 -0.75 -5.92 -8.36
CA LEU A 50 -1.67 -4.81 -8.25
C LEU A 50 -1.16 -3.58 -9.02
N LEU A 51 0.10 -3.21 -8.80
CA LEU A 51 0.71 -2.05 -9.47
C LEU A 51 0.90 -2.30 -10.96
N LYS A 52 1.27 -3.52 -11.36
CA LYS A 52 1.42 -3.92 -12.76
C LYS A 52 0.09 -3.85 -13.51
N MET A 53 -1.02 -4.28 -12.91
CA MET A 53 -2.34 -4.24 -13.55
C MET A 53 -3.00 -2.85 -13.53
N SER A 54 -2.39 -1.86 -12.88
CA SER A 54 -2.91 -0.48 -12.82
C SER A 54 -2.75 0.29 -14.13
N GLY A 55 -2.95 -0.38 -15.26
CA GLY A 55 -3.00 0.23 -16.60
C GLY A 55 -1.63 0.56 -17.19
N ASP A 56 -0.62 -0.24 -16.90
CA ASP A 56 0.78 -0.05 -17.31
C ASP A 56 1.36 1.33 -16.94
N LEU A 57 0.92 1.84 -15.78
CA LEU A 57 1.42 3.12 -15.29
C LEU A 57 2.78 3.00 -14.61
N PHE A 58 3.09 1.83 -14.03
CA PHE A 58 4.30 1.65 -13.24
C PHE A 58 5.10 0.42 -13.66
N VAL A 59 6.42 0.58 -13.68
CA VAL A 59 7.39 -0.52 -13.69
C VAL A 59 7.72 -0.86 -12.25
N VAL A 60 7.59 -2.14 -11.88
CA VAL A 60 7.87 -2.62 -10.52
C VAL A 60 9.24 -3.27 -10.50
N LYS A 61 10.12 -2.78 -9.62
CA LYS A 61 11.39 -3.42 -9.27
C LYS A 61 11.29 -3.96 -7.85
N GLN A 62 11.74 -5.19 -7.62
CA GLN A 62 11.59 -5.88 -6.32
C GLN A 62 12.94 -6.27 -5.74
N ASN A 63 13.01 -6.40 -4.41
CA ASN A 63 14.14 -6.94 -3.66
C ASN A 63 15.46 -6.25 -4.00
N ILE A 64 15.48 -4.92 -3.95
CA ILE A 64 16.65 -4.12 -4.27
C ILE A 64 17.50 -3.95 -3.03
N ARG A 65 18.72 -4.47 -3.08
CA ARG A 65 19.71 -4.28 -2.03
C ARG A 65 20.57 -3.06 -2.31
N THR A 66 20.57 -2.15 -1.37
CA THR A 66 21.52 -1.03 -1.31
C THR A 66 22.67 -1.38 -0.36
N THR A 67 23.66 -0.53 -0.23
CA THR A 67 24.76 -0.73 0.73
C THR A 67 24.30 -0.74 2.19
N THR A 68 23.18 -0.13 2.50
CA THR A 68 22.71 0.10 3.89
C THR A 68 21.30 -0.47 4.16
N ASN A 69 20.51 -0.73 3.11
CA ASN A 69 19.12 -1.10 3.25
C ASN A 69 18.67 -2.12 2.19
N GLU A 70 17.59 -2.81 2.48
CA GLU A 70 16.82 -3.60 1.52
C GLU A 70 15.51 -2.86 1.25
N ILE A 71 15.15 -2.72 -0.02
CA ILE A 71 13.90 -2.09 -0.48
C ILE A 71 13.05 -3.17 -1.12
N ASP A 72 11.90 -3.45 -0.55
CA ASP A 72 11.02 -4.51 -1.04
C ASP A 72 10.55 -4.23 -2.47
N GLN A 73 10.07 -3.00 -2.74
CA GLN A 73 9.57 -2.60 -4.05
C GLN A 73 9.86 -1.14 -4.37
N ILE A 74 10.25 -0.87 -5.62
CA ILE A 74 10.34 0.47 -6.20
C ILE A 74 9.37 0.55 -7.38
N PHE A 75 8.56 1.59 -7.41
CA PHE A 75 7.60 1.86 -8.46
C PHE A 75 8.06 3.05 -9.28
N ILE A 76 8.36 2.81 -10.55
CA ILE A 76 8.90 3.79 -11.49
C ILE A 76 7.82 4.08 -12.53
N PRO A 77 7.44 5.36 -12.75
CA PRO A 77 6.42 5.69 -13.74
C PRO A 77 6.90 5.37 -15.16
N THR A 78 6.02 4.75 -15.93
CA THR A 78 6.20 4.58 -17.39
C THR A 78 6.09 5.95 -18.10
N GLN A 79 6.44 6.00 -19.38
CA GLN A 79 6.27 7.23 -20.18
C GLN A 79 4.80 7.70 -20.17
N ARG A 80 3.85 6.78 -20.19
CA ARG A 80 2.43 7.08 -20.07
C ARG A 80 2.10 7.75 -18.74
N ALA A 81 2.56 7.19 -17.62
CA ALA A 81 2.34 7.79 -16.32
C ALA A 81 2.98 9.18 -16.21
N LYS A 82 4.22 9.35 -16.70
CA LYS A 82 4.89 10.66 -16.73
C LYS A 82 4.07 11.71 -17.47
N THR A 83 3.48 11.36 -18.61
CA THR A 83 2.59 12.25 -19.36
C THR A 83 1.35 12.62 -18.55
N LEU A 84 0.71 11.66 -17.87
CA LEU A 84 -0.46 11.91 -17.02
C LEU A 84 -0.12 12.78 -15.81
N ILE A 85 1.04 12.57 -15.20
CA ILE A 85 1.54 13.40 -14.10
C ILE A 85 1.83 14.83 -14.58
N ALA A 86 2.54 14.99 -15.68
CA ALA A 86 2.87 16.30 -16.24
C ALA A 86 1.64 17.13 -16.63
N ASN A 87 0.52 16.48 -16.99
CA ASN A 87 -0.75 17.12 -17.28
C ASN A 87 -1.67 17.25 -16.04
N GLY A 88 -1.21 16.89 -14.84
CA GLY A 88 -2.00 16.97 -13.61
C GLY A 88 -3.20 16.01 -13.53
N ILE A 89 -3.20 14.94 -14.34
CA ILE A 89 -4.28 13.94 -14.34
C ILE A 89 -4.10 12.96 -13.19
N ILE A 90 -2.85 12.63 -12.84
CA ILE A 90 -2.48 11.90 -11.61
C ILE A 90 -1.47 12.71 -10.82
N ASP A 91 -1.50 12.55 -9.50
CA ASP A 91 -0.69 13.35 -8.59
C ASP A 91 0.81 13.10 -8.80
N LYS A 92 1.63 14.13 -8.58
CA LYS A 92 3.09 14.07 -8.65
C LYS A 92 3.73 13.14 -7.62
N HIS A 93 3.03 12.75 -6.55
CA HIS A 93 3.50 11.74 -5.62
C HIS A 93 3.87 10.41 -6.31
N TYR A 94 3.27 10.13 -7.47
CA TYR A 94 3.54 8.93 -8.25
C TYR A 94 4.75 9.03 -9.18
N GLU A 95 5.57 10.11 -9.13
CA GLU A 95 6.79 10.23 -9.94
C GLU A 95 7.85 9.18 -9.60
N LEU A 96 7.97 8.82 -8.34
CA LEU A 96 8.79 7.71 -7.83
C LEU A 96 8.34 7.41 -6.41
N PHE A 97 7.99 6.17 -6.13
CA PHE A 97 7.57 5.79 -4.79
C PHE A 97 8.01 4.38 -4.41
N LEU A 98 8.02 4.10 -3.11
CA LEU A 98 8.42 2.82 -2.55
C LEU A 98 7.23 2.02 -2.07
N GLY A 99 7.36 0.70 -2.10
CA GLY A 99 6.49 -0.25 -1.41
C GLY A 99 7.26 -1.03 -0.37
N GLU A 100 6.68 -1.15 0.81
CA GLU A 100 7.18 -1.97 1.90
C GLU A 100 6.12 -3.00 2.25
N CYS A 101 6.49 -4.29 2.29
CA CYS A 101 5.58 -5.40 2.56
C CYS A 101 5.85 -6.00 3.95
N LYS A 102 4.88 -5.89 4.85
CA LYS A 102 5.00 -6.45 6.21
C LYS A 102 3.82 -7.34 6.54
N ASN A 103 4.05 -8.65 6.50
CA ASN A 103 3.02 -9.65 6.74
C ASN A 103 3.22 -10.38 8.07
N TYR A 104 2.85 -9.72 9.15
CA TYR A 104 2.89 -10.27 10.50
C TYR A 104 1.52 -10.80 10.93
N ASN A 105 1.49 -11.60 12.01
CA ASN A 105 0.24 -12.07 12.62
C ASN A 105 -0.49 -10.99 13.44
N LYS A 106 -0.07 -9.75 13.35
CA LYS A 106 -0.65 -8.55 13.99
C LYS A 106 -0.44 -7.34 13.09
N SER A 107 -1.12 -6.24 13.41
CA SER A 107 -0.92 -4.95 12.73
C SER A 107 0.53 -4.47 12.84
N VAL A 108 0.98 -3.75 11.80
CA VAL A 108 2.35 -3.20 11.73
C VAL A 108 2.52 -2.14 12.80
N ASP A 109 3.53 -2.29 13.63
CA ASP A 109 3.79 -1.39 14.75
C ASP A 109 4.62 -0.15 14.35
N VAL A 110 4.75 0.78 15.29
CA VAL A 110 5.44 2.06 15.11
C VAL A 110 6.92 1.90 14.72
N THR A 111 7.58 0.84 15.15
CA THR A 111 9.00 0.59 14.84
C THR A 111 9.23 0.37 13.35
N TYR A 112 8.36 -0.43 12.72
CA TYR A 112 8.45 -0.71 11.29
C TYR A 112 8.06 0.49 10.43
N VAL A 113 7.03 1.22 10.85
CA VAL A 113 6.67 2.50 10.21
C VAL A 113 7.84 3.49 10.32
N GLY A 114 8.49 3.58 11.48
CA GLY A 114 9.67 4.44 11.67
C GLY A 114 10.85 4.07 10.76
N LYS A 115 11.11 2.77 10.56
CA LYS A 115 12.12 2.31 9.59
C LYS A 115 11.76 2.71 8.17
N PHE A 116 10.50 2.58 7.79
CA PHE A 116 10.05 2.99 6.45
C PHE A 116 10.09 4.51 6.25
N CYS A 117 9.71 5.31 7.27
CA CYS A 117 9.93 6.75 7.27
C CYS A 117 11.41 7.10 7.02
N SER A 118 12.34 6.45 7.75
CA SER A 118 13.78 6.65 7.58
C SER A 118 14.24 6.31 6.17
N LEU A 119 13.74 5.22 5.59
CA LEU A 119 14.05 4.80 4.23
C LEU A 119 13.62 5.85 3.19
N LEU A 120 12.40 6.38 3.33
CA LEU A 120 11.89 7.46 2.47
C LEU A 120 12.74 8.73 2.58
N LEU A 121 13.08 9.15 3.81
CA LEU A 121 13.93 10.33 4.05
C LEU A 121 15.32 10.18 3.44
N THR A 122 15.98 9.05 3.69
CA THR A 122 17.34 8.78 3.20
C THR A 122 17.41 8.81 1.68
N ASN A 123 16.36 8.30 1.00
CA ASN A 123 16.30 8.27 -0.46
C ASN A 123 15.61 9.50 -1.06
N GLN A 124 15.19 10.47 -0.25
CA GLN A 124 14.46 11.68 -0.67
C GLN A 124 13.18 11.37 -1.48
N ILE A 125 12.55 10.22 -1.21
CA ILE A 125 11.32 9.78 -1.87
C ILE A 125 10.14 10.21 -1.00
N LYS A 126 9.22 10.98 -1.59
CA LYS A 126 8.12 11.64 -0.86
C LYS A 126 6.94 10.73 -0.58
N PHE A 127 6.80 9.61 -1.28
CA PHE A 127 5.64 8.75 -1.19
C PHE A 127 6.00 7.28 -0.99
N GLY A 128 5.29 6.60 -0.11
CA GLY A 128 5.43 5.18 0.16
C GLY A 128 4.10 4.49 0.43
N LEU A 129 4.00 3.24 -0.03
CA LEU A 129 2.89 2.34 0.25
C LEU A 129 3.36 1.27 1.23
N LEU A 130 2.67 1.10 2.34
CA LEU A 130 2.93 0.06 3.33
C LEU A 130 1.87 -1.03 3.19
N PHE A 131 2.24 -2.13 2.57
CA PHE A 131 1.35 -3.28 2.35
C PHE A 131 1.37 -4.22 3.56
N SER A 132 0.21 -4.65 4.03
CA SER A 132 0.11 -5.60 5.14
C SER A 132 -1.22 -6.37 5.14
N TYR A 133 -1.30 -7.44 5.94
CA TYR A 133 -2.57 -8.15 6.12
C TYR A 133 -3.46 -7.44 7.16
N HIS A 134 -2.89 -7.01 8.27
CA HIS A 134 -3.65 -6.47 9.42
C HIS A 134 -3.69 -4.94 9.48
N GLY A 135 -3.16 -4.23 8.46
CA GLY A 135 -3.02 -2.78 8.50
C GLY A 135 -1.97 -2.33 9.54
N ILE A 136 -1.97 -1.04 9.82
CA ILE A 136 -1.10 -0.41 10.84
C ILE A 136 -1.76 -0.37 12.21
N SER A 137 -0.95 -0.30 13.27
CA SER A 137 -1.45 -0.28 14.64
C SER A 137 -2.02 1.08 15.03
N GLY A 138 -3.19 1.04 15.69
CA GLY A 138 -3.77 2.10 16.52
C GLY A 138 -4.25 3.35 15.81
N SER A 139 -4.90 4.21 16.60
CA SER A 139 -5.45 5.51 16.18
C SER A 139 -4.87 6.69 16.95
N ARG A 140 -3.89 6.46 17.85
CA ARG A 140 -3.31 7.47 18.75
C ARG A 140 -1.93 7.92 18.26
N TRP A 141 -1.50 9.10 18.69
CA TRP A 141 -0.20 9.71 18.35
C TRP A 141 1.04 8.84 18.68
N SER A 142 0.97 7.94 19.64
CA SER A 142 2.05 7.02 20.02
C SER A 142 2.12 5.77 19.15
N ASN A 143 1.14 5.52 18.31
CA ASN A 143 1.03 4.34 17.48
C ASN A 143 1.53 4.59 16.05
N ALA A 144 1.55 3.56 15.20
CA ALA A 144 1.99 3.66 13.81
C ALA A 144 1.20 4.72 13.01
N SER A 145 -0.12 4.80 13.20
CA SER A 145 -0.96 5.81 12.56
C SER A 145 -0.58 7.24 12.98
N GLY A 146 -0.30 7.46 14.26
CA GLY A 146 0.16 8.75 14.77
C GLY A 146 1.53 9.14 14.22
N LEU A 147 2.45 8.19 14.04
CA LEU A 147 3.75 8.46 13.43
C LEU A 147 3.60 8.87 11.97
N ILE A 148 2.75 8.20 11.19
CA ILE A 148 2.45 8.59 9.80
C ILE A 148 1.92 10.02 9.73
N LYS A 149 0.98 10.38 10.61
CA LYS A 149 0.44 11.75 10.68
C LYS A 149 1.52 12.78 11.02
N LYS A 150 2.35 12.51 12.03
CA LYS A 150 3.49 13.38 12.39
C LYS A 150 4.45 13.55 11.22
N PHE A 151 4.77 12.45 10.54
CA PHE A 151 5.65 12.43 9.40
C PHE A 151 5.11 13.27 8.23
N TYR A 152 3.82 13.17 7.96
CA TYR A 152 3.13 13.97 6.96
C TYR A 152 3.09 15.46 7.34
N LEU A 153 2.75 15.79 8.58
CA LEU A 153 2.61 17.17 9.08
C LEU A 153 3.94 17.86 9.37
N HIS A 154 5.07 17.15 9.36
CA HIS A 154 6.39 17.70 9.70
C HIS A 154 6.84 18.84 8.76
N LYS A 155 6.35 18.87 7.54
CA LYS A 155 6.65 19.93 6.56
C LYS A 155 5.46 20.83 6.36
N GLU A 156 5.73 22.15 6.31
CA GLU A 156 4.69 23.16 6.11
C GLU A 156 4.12 23.12 4.70
N LYS A 157 4.99 23.05 3.69
CA LYS A 157 4.57 23.01 2.30
C LYS A 157 4.16 21.59 1.88
N ASP A 158 3.00 21.46 1.23
CA ASP A 158 2.48 20.19 0.73
C ASP A 158 3.47 19.44 -0.18
N GLU A 159 4.16 20.16 -1.05
CA GLU A 159 5.15 19.60 -1.98
C GLU A 159 6.37 18.98 -1.28
N ASP A 160 6.64 19.39 -0.02
CA ASP A 160 7.75 18.87 0.79
C ASP A 160 7.34 17.75 1.73
N ARG A 161 6.04 17.47 1.85
CA ARG A 161 5.52 16.46 2.75
C ARG A 161 5.88 15.06 2.30
N TYR A 162 6.20 14.24 3.27
CA TYR A 162 6.38 12.80 3.09
C TYR A 162 5.09 12.09 3.46
N CYS A 163 4.64 11.21 2.61
CA CYS A 163 3.38 10.52 2.76
C CYS A 163 3.59 9.00 2.77
N ILE A 164 3.03 8.33 3.77
CA ILE A 164 2.92 6.88 3.82
C ILE A 164 1.43 6.54 3.86
N ILE A 165 1.00 5.69 2.94
CA ILE A 165 -0.35 5.15 2.90
C ILE A 165 -0.29 3.66 3.19
N ASP A 166 -1.02 3.20 4.20
CA ASP A 166 -1.21 1.78 4.45
C ASP A 166 -2.21 1.18 3.47
N PHE A 167 -1.91 -0.01 2.98
CA PHE A 167 -2.76 -0.78 2.10
C PHE A 167 -2.93 -2.18 2.68
N SER A 168 -4.10 -2.44 3.22
CA SER A 168 -4.37 -3.65 4.00
C SER A 168 -5.16 -4.70 3.22
N ARG A 169 -5.42 -5.84 3.86
CA ARG A 169 -6.28 -6.89 3.32
C ARG A 169 -7.58 -6.36 2.75
N ASP A 170 -8.24 -5.45 3.47
CA ASP A 170 -9.56 -4.96 3.07
C ASP A 170 -9.49 -4.10 1.79
N ASP A 171 -8.38 -3.39 1.59
CA ASP A 171 -8.12 -2.62 0.36
C ASP A 171 -7.87 -3.56 -0.83
N PHE A 172 -7.13 -4.67 -0.63
CA PHE A 172 -6.95 -5.68 -1.68
C PHE A 172 -8.28 -6.33 -2.09
N ILE A 173 -9.15 -6.62 -1.11
CA ILE A 173 -10.50 -7.14 -1.37
C ILE A 173 -11.35 -6.10 -2.11
N ALA A 174 -11.27 -4.82 -1.74
CA ALA A 174 -11.99 -3.75 -2.43
C ALA A 174 -11.58 -3.65 -3.91
N VAL A 175 -10.29 -3.80 -4.22
CA VAL A 175 -9.83 -3.87 -5.62
C VAL A 175 -10.38 -5.08 -6.36
N ASP A 176 -10.44 -6.26 -5.73
CA ASP A 176 -11.02 -7.47 -6.33
C ASP A 176 -12.53 -7.29 -6.62
N ASN A 177 -13.21 -6.55 -5.76
CA ASN A 177 -14.62 -6.16 -5.94
C ASN A 177 -14.82 -5.03 -6.98
N GLY A 178 -13.74 -4.54 -7.61
CA GLY A 178 -13.80 -3.59 -8.71
C GLY A 178 -13.48 -2.14 -8.37
N GLU A 179 -13.09 -1.82 -7.14
CA GLU A 179 -12.62 -0.48 -6.79
C GLU A 179 -11.29 -0.16 -7.48
N ASN A 180 -11.10 1.11 -7.79
CA ASN A 180 -9.87 1.56 -8.43
C ASN A 180 -8.75 1.76 -7.39
N PHE A 181 -7.61 1.12 -7.59
CA PHE A 181 -6.45 1.24 -6.72
C PHE A 181 -6.03 2.70 -6.46
N LEU A 182 -5.89 3.51 -7.53
CA LEU A 182 -5.49 4.91 -7.38
C LEU A 182 -6.53 5.70 -6.57
N GLN A 183 -7.82 5.43 -6.79
CA GLN A 183 -8.89 6.07 -6.03
C GLN A 183 -8.84 5.71 -4.53
N ILE A 184 -8.55 4.46 -4.19
CA ILE A 184 -8.36 4.05 -2.79
C ILE A 184 -7.21 4.83 -2.16
N VAL A 185 -6.08 4.91 -2.85
CA VAL A 185 -4.90 5.64 -2.37
C VAL A 185 -5.19 7.14 -2.21
N GLU A 186 -5.84 7.77 -3.20
CA GLU A 186 -6.24 9.18 -3.13
C GLU A 186 -7.18 9.47 -1.97
N ASN A 187 -8.18 8.61 -1.75
CA ASN A 187 -9.10 8.75 -0.63
C ASN A 187 -8.37 8.66 0.72
N LYS A 188 -7.41 7.74 0.86
CA LYS A 188 -6.58 7.64 2.07
C LYS A 188 -5.64 8.84 2.23
N LEU A 189 -5.08 9.36 1.15
CA LEU A 189 -4.29 10.59 1.18
C LEU A 189 -5.12 11.79 1.64
N MET A 190 -6.35 11.92 1.13
CA MET A 190 -7.28 12.96 1.59
C MET A 190 -7.64 12.78 3.06
N ALA A 191 -7.87 11.55 3.52
CA ALA A 191 -8.11 11.26 4.94
C ALA A 191 -6.91 11.66 5.82
N LEU A 192 -5.69 11.41 5.36
CA LEU A 192 -4.47 11.83 6.05
C LEU A 192 -4.36 13.36 6.11
N ARG A 193 -4.63 14.04 4.99
CA ARG A 193 -4.60 15.51 4.87
C ARG A 193 -5.60 16.20 5.81
N PHE A 194 -6.82 15.68 5.90
CA PHE A 194 -7.87 16.24 6.73
C PHE A 194 -7.95 15.66 8.15
N ASP A 195 -7.02 14.81 8.52
CA ASP A 195 -7.02 14.10 9.82
C ASP A 195 -8.35 13.39 10.12
N THR A 196 -8.91 12.73 9.11
CA THR A 196 -10.17 12.01 9.20
C THR A 196 -9.99 10.51 8.96
N HIS A 197 -11.05 9.73 9.18
CA HIS A 197 -11.05 8.32 8.84
C HIS A 197 -11.48 8.09 7.39
N TYR A 198 -10.70 7.33 6.63
CA TYR A 198 -10.98 6.94 5.25
C TYR A 198 -12.41 6.40 5.05
N ALA A 199 -12.87 5.54 5.95
CA ALA A 199 -14.22 4.96 5.89
C ALA A 199 -15.36 6.02 5.86
N ARG A 200 -15.11 7.24 6.32
CA ARG A 200 -16.10 8.34 6.26
C ARG A 200 -16.34 8.89 4.86
N TYR A 201 -15.39 8.71 3.95
CA TYR A 201 -15.54 9.13 2.54
C TYR A 201 -16.30 8.10 1.70
N LEU A 202 -16.37 6.84 2.17
CA LEU A 202 -17.09 5.74 1.53
C LEU A 202 -18.46 5.49 2.18
N SER A 203 -18.79 6.19 3.27
CA SER A 203 -20.10 6.04 3.89
C SER A 203 -21.19 6.58 2.96
N LYS A 204 -22.21 5.79 2.71
CA LYS A 204 -23.43 6.24 2.03
C LYS A 204 -23.96 7.49 2.72
N HIS A 205 -24.42 8.43 1.91
CA HIS A 205 -25.09 9.62 2.44
C HIS A 205 -26.24 9.17 3.36
N PRO A 206 -26.48 9.83 4.53
CA PRO A 206 -27.58 9.44 5.43
C PRO A 206 -28.94 9.29 4.75
N ALA A 207 -29.20 10.02 3.65
CA ALA A 207 -30.41 9.89 2.84
C ALA A 207 -30.46 8.59 1.99
N GLU A 208 -29.37 7.86 1.85
CA GLU A 208 -29.32 6.57 1.15
C GLU A 208 -29.54 5.37 2.09
N LEU A 209 -29.69 5.65 3.38
CA LEU A 209 -29.93 4.67 4.45
C LEU A 209 -31.41 4.61 4.87
N GLN A 210 -32.31 5.31 4.14
CA GLN A 210 -33.74 5.31 4.36
C GLN A 210 -34.45 4.31 3.46
#